data_0a8b8da55dd8412419c7f3b73abeac0e
#
_entry.id   0a8b8da55dd8412419c7f3b73abeac0e
#
_cell.length_a   1.000
_cell.length_b   1.000
_cell.length_c   1.000
_cell.angle_alpha   90.00
_cell.angle_beta   90.00
_cell.angle_gamma   90.00
#
_symmetry.space_group_name_H-M   'P 1'
#
loop_
_entity.id
_entity.type
_entity.pdbx_description
1 polymer ?
#
loop_
_entity_poly.entity_id
_entity_poly.type
_entity_poly.pdbx_seq_one_letter_code
_entity_poly.pdbx_strand_id
1 'polypeptide(L)'
;MNFLYPNILWLLALVPLIALYYIFVARREATLTVSTVGGKRRMPRPLRYWLRPLPIVLRLSAFSLFIIALARPVDIKHDSEATVEGIDIVLSMDISGTMLARDFKPDRLTAAKQLASEFVAKRHGDRIAVVAFAGEAFTQTPLTSDQATVETMLARLRSGVVEDGTAIGNGLATAINRLRESSAKSKVVVLLTDGVNNRGQ
;
A
#
# COMPACT_ATOMS: atom_id res chain seq x y z
N MET A 1 14.47 1.42 -5.94
CA MET A 1 14.80 1.58 -4.51
C MET A 1 14.61 3.02 -4.10
N ASN A 2 13.62 3.33 -3.29
CA ASN A 2 13.41 4.66 -2.73
C ASN A 2 13.86 4.64 -1.25
N PHE A 3 14.52 5.71 -0.81
CA PHE A 3 14.93 5.85 0.57
C PHE A 3 13.89 6.64 1.34
N LEU A 4 13.50 6.14 2.52
CA LEU A 4 12.52 6.84 3.37
C LEU A 4 13.09 8.16 3.90
N TYR A 5 14.42 8.20 4.16
CA TYR A 5 15.13 9.38 4.66
C TYR A 5 16.35 9.69 3.79
N PRO A 6 16.19 10.29 2.59
CA PRO A 6 17.30 10.56 1.69
C PRO A 6 18.35 11.53 2.28
N ASN A 7 17.92 12.39 3.21
CA ASN A 7 18.82 13.36 3.85
C ASN A 7 19.93 12.69 4.69
N ILE A 8 19.72 11.46 5.17
CA ILE A 8 20.72 10.72 5.93
C ILE A 8 21.90 10.29 5.04
N LEU A 9 21.68 10.15 3.73
CA LEU A 9 22.76 9.81 2.79
C LEU A 9 23.86 10.87 2.71
N TRP A 10 23.59 12.13 3.09
CA TRP A 10 24.62 13.15 3.18
C TRP A 10 25.71 12.82 4.21
N LEU A 11 25.40 12.01 5.22
CA LEU A 11 26.40 11.50 6.17
C LEU A 11 27.45 10.60 5.49
N LEU A 12 27.16 10.06 4.30
CA LEU A 12 28.15 9.28 3.54
C LEU A 12 29.35 10.15 3.10
N ALA A 13 29.17 11.46 2.95
CA ALA A 13 30.26 12.40 2.66
C ALA A 13 31.30 12.48 3.78
N LEU A 14 30.93 12.07 5.01
CA LEU A 14 31.86 12.00 6.13
C LEU A 14 32.87 10.84 6.00
N VAL A 15 32.49 9.77 5.29
CA VAL A 15 33.34 8.58 5.13
C VAL A 15 34.69 8.89 4.44
N PRO A 16 34.74 9.58 3.29
CA PRO A 16 36.00 9.97 2.67
C PRO A 16 36.83 10.94 3.56
N LEU A 17 36.17 11.80 4.33
CA LEU A 17 36.83 12.72 5.24
C LEU A 17 37.54 11.95 6.36
N ILE A 18 36.87 10.96 6.93
CA ILE A 18 37.45 10.08 7.95
C ILE A 18 38.58 9.23 7.34
N ALA A 19 38.42 8.72 6.12
CA ALA A 19 39.46 7.97 5.42
C ALA A 19 40.70 8.84 5.21
N LEU A 20 40.52 10.07 4.78
CA LEU A 20 41.60 11.03 4.59
C LEU A 20 42.33 11.33 5.91
N TYR A 21 41.60 11.53 7.00
CA TYR A 21 42.15 11.71 8.33
C TYR A 21 43.02 10.52 8.77
N TYR A 22 42.53 9.27 8.57
CA TYR A 22 43.32 8.08 8.89
C TYR A 22 44.59 7.97 8.05
N ILE A 23 44.57 8.34 6.78
CA ILE A 23 45.73 8.35 5.89
C ILE A 23 46.77 9.41 6.41
N PHE A 24 46.32 10.59 6.81
CA PHE A 24 47.19 11.63 7.34
C PHE A 24 47.79 11.24 8.67
N VAL A 25 47.02 10.65 9.58
CA VAL A 25 47.51 10.19 10.90
C VAL A 25 48.48 9.01 10.74
N ALA A 26 48.20 8.05 9.86
CA ALA A 26 49.05 6.93 9.57
C ALA A 26 50.42 7.37 8.97
N ARG A 27 50.45 8.51 8.26
CA ARG A 27 51.71 9.10 7.76
C ARG A 27 52.54 9.77 8.84
N ARG A 28 51.96 10.09 10.01
CA ARG A 28 52.64 10.70 11.16
C ARG A 28 53.18 9.68 12.16
N GLU A 29 53.19 8.38 11.82
CA GLU A 29 53.80 7.39 12.70
C GLU A 29 55.29 7.70 12.89
N ALA A 30 55.67 7.80 14.14
CA ALA A 30 57.01 8.12 14.56
C ALA A 30 58.02 7.13 13.92
N THR A 31 58.91 7.67 13.08
CA THR A 31 60.09 6.95 12.62
C THR A 31 61.07 6.86 13.76
N LEU A 32 61.19 5.69 14.36
CA LEU A 32 62.32 5.41 15.26
C LEU A 32 63.56 5.36 14.39
N THR A 33 64.38 6.37 14.46
CA THR A 33 65.69 6.38 13.86
C THR A 33 66.61 5.46 14.69
N VAL A 34 66.70 4.22 14.25
CA VAL A 34 67.67 3.27 14.81
C VAL A 34 68.92 3.39 13.99
N SER A 35 69.97 3.78 14.63
CA SER A 35 71.33 3.84 14.07
C SER A 35 71.85 2.40 13.84
N THR A 36 71.47 1.78 12.70
CA THR A 36 71.93 0.46 12.38
C THR A 36 72.99 0.57 11.30
N VAL A 37 74.19 0.41 11.65
CA VAL A 37 75.33 0.15 10.77
C VAL A 37 75.22 -1.31 10.36
N GLY A 38 74.68 -1.59 9.21
CA GLY A 38 74.72 -2.98 8.69
C GLY A 38 73.67 -3.21 7.61
N GLY A 39 74.19 -3.31 6.39
CA GLY A 39 73.63 -4.02 5.24
C GLY A 39 72.14 -3.83 4.90
N LYS A 40 71.87 -3.09 3.83
CA LYS A 40 70.55 -3.04 3.16
C LYS A 40 70.16 -4.47 2.62
N ARG A 41 69.84 -5.38 3.53
CA ARG A 41 69.09 -6.56 3.12
C ARG A 41 67.67 -6.17 2.87
N ARG A 42 67.20 -6.19 1.63
CA ARG A 42 65.78 -6.13 1.25
C ARG A 42 65.06 -7.30 1.93
N MET A 43 64.59 -7.08 3.17
CA MET A 43 63.70 -8.06 3.77
C MET A 43 62.40 -8.10 2.99
N PRO A 44 61.91 -9.30 2.63
CA PRO A 44 60.61 -9.45 2.00
C PRO A 44 59.57 -8.84 2.94
N ARG A 45 58.71 -8.01 2.40
CA ARG A 45 57.62 -7.35 3.19
C ARG A 45 56.73 -8.45 3.76
N PRO A 46 56.63 -8.64 5.07
CA PRO A 46 55.80 -9.69 5.65
C PRO A 46 54.32 -9.45 5.27
N LEU A 47 53.52 -10.48 5.14
CA LEU A 47 52.09 -10.47 4.83
C LEU A 47 51.33 -9.49 5.77
N ARG A 48 51.81 -9.35 6.99
CA ARG A 48 51.29 -8.40 8.00
C ARG A 48 51.31 -6.93 7.55
N TYR A 49 52.19 -6.56 6.63
CA TYR A 49 52.24 -5.19 6.09
C TYR A 49 51.06 -4.92 5.15
N TRP A 50 50.62 -5.92 4.38
CA TRP A 50 49.47 -5.82 3.49
C TRP A 50 48.15 -5.85 4.24
N LEU A 51 48.10 -6.51 5.38
CA LEU A 51 46.90 -6.60 6.23
C LEU A 51 46.72 -5.38 7.16
N ARG A 52 47.68 -4.48 7.21
CA ARG A 52 47.65 -3.28 8.08
C ARG A 52 46.44 -2.34 7.77
N PRO A 53 46.03 -2.07 6.50
CA PRO A 53 44.87 -1.24 6.22
C PRO A 53 43.52 -1.96 6.42
N LEU A 54 43.52 -3.28 6.54
CA LEU A 54 42.31 -4.08 6.64
C LEU A 54 41.34 -3.67 7.75
N PRO A 55 41.78 -3.39 8.99
CA PRO A 55 40.87 -2.95 10.07
C PRO A 55 40.22 -1.60 9.79
N ILE A 56 40.94 -0.70 9.09
CA ILE A 56 40.44 0.64 8.75
C ILE A 56 39.37 0.48 7.65
N VAL A 57 39.62 -0.32 6.63
CA VAL A 57 38.67 -0.59 5.56
C VAL A 57 37.41 -1.24 6.12
N LEU A 58 37.55 -2.23 7.02
CA LEU A 58 36.41 -2.87 7.68
C LEU A 58 35.58 -1.88 8.52
N ARG A 59 36.21 -0.96 9.25
CA ARG A 59 35.48 0.08 9.99
C ARG A 59 34.73 1.04 9.08
N LEU A 60 35.37 1.49 8.01
CA LEU A 60 34.73 2.41 7.05
C LEU A 60 33.57 1.73 6.30
N SER A 61 33.72 0.47 5.91
CA SER A 61 32.65 -0.28 5.28
C SER A 61 31.47 -0.52 6.22
N ALA A 62 31.73 -0.89 7.48
CA ALA A 62 30.69 -1.06 8.49
C ALA A 62 29.92 0.25 8.74
N PHE A 63 30.64 1.38 8.82
CA PHE A 63 30.03 2.69 9.00
C PHE A 63 29.19 3.09 7.79
N SER A 64 29.65 2.84 6.57
CA SER A 64 28.90 3.10 5.34
C SER A 64 27.62 2.28 5.29
N LEU A 65 27.69 0.97 5.58
CA LEU A 65 26.54 0.08 5.62
C LEU A 65 25.54 0.51 6.71
N PHE A 66 26.02 0.98 7.84
CA PHE A 66 25.17 1.50 8.90
C PHE A 66 24.38 2.75 8.46
N ILE A 67 25.03 3.68 7.75
CA ILE A 67 24.36 4.87 7.19
C ILE A 67 23.29 4.46 6.17
N ILE A 68 23.60 3.49 5.29
CA ILE A 68 22.64 2.98 4.30
C ILE A 68 21.46 2.30 5.00
N ALA A 69 21.70 1.53 6.05
CA ALA A 69 20.66 0.89 6.84
C ALA A 69 19.75 1.92 7.53
N LEU A 70 20.33 3.01 8.07
CA LEU A 70 19.56 4.11 8.67
C LEU A 70 18.69 4.85 7.63
N ALA A 71 19.16 4.98 6.39
CA ALA A 71 18.40 5.58 5.31
C ALA A 71 17.15 4.76 4.92
N ARG A 72 16.98 3.54 5.48
CA ARG A 72 15.85 2.62 5.26
C ARG A 72 15.52 2.50 3.77
N PRO A 73 16.29 1.72 3.01
CA PRO A 73 15.91 1.41 1.64
C PRO A 73 14.59 0.63 1.66
N VAL A 74 13.54 1.22 1.09
CA VAL A 74 12.23 0.60 0.95
C VAL A 74 12.02 0.34 -0.52
N ASP A 75 11.84 -0.91 -0.89
CA ASP A 75 11.22 -1.22 -2.17
C ASP A 75 9.72 -0.97 -2.00
N ILE A 76 9.30 0.24 -2.29
CA ILE A 76 7.91 0.48 -2.60
C ILE A 76 7.71 -0.28 -3.92
N LYS A 77 7.26 -1.52 -3.82
CA LYS A 77 6.52 -2.09 -4.92
C LYS A 77 5.32 -1.17 -5.07
N HIS A 78 5.43 -0.16 -5.91
CA HIS A 78 4.26 0.21 -6.65
C HIS A 78 3.91 -1.10 -7.37
N ASP A 79 2.96 -1.86 -6.82
CA ASP A 79 2.11 -2.62 -7.69
C ASP A 79 1.67 -1.55 -8.67
N SER A 80 2.38 -1.50 -9.80
CA SER A 80 1.86 -0.88 -11.00
C SER A 80 0.57 -1.65 -11.17
N GLU A 81 -0.53 -1.12 -10.59
CA GLU A 81 -1.83 -1.40 -11.11
C GLU A 81 -1.60 -1.15 -12.59
N ALA A 82 -1.36 -2.23 -13.32
CA ALA A 82 -1.50 -2.22 -14.75
C ALA A 82 -2.77 -1.40 -14.90
N THR A 83 -2.65 -0.24 -15.55
CA THR A 83 -3.78 0.64 -15.76
C THR A 83 -4.69 -0.12 -16.74
N VAL A 84 -5.25 -1.22 -16.26
CA VAL A 84 -6.50 -1.73 -16.75
C VAL A 84 -7.41 -0.56 -16.43
N GLU A 85 -7.85 0.16 -17.47
CA GLU A 85 -8.82 1.23 -17.32
C GLU A 85 -10.07 0.59 -16.71
N GLY A 86 -10.03 0.37 -15.38
CA GLY A 86 -11.12 -0.18 -14.61
C GLY A 86 -12.28 0.81 -14.63
N ILE A 87 -13.48 0.31 -14.56
CA ILE A 87 -14.67 1.12 -14.40
C ILE A 87 -15.02 1.27 -12.92
N ASP A 88 -15.67 2.37 -12.58
CA ASP A 88 -16.21 2.57 -11.25
C ASP A 88 -17.67 2.09 -11.20
N ILE A 89 -17.91 1.16 -10.29
CA ILE A 89 -19.22 0.51 -10.14
C ILE A 89 -19.76 0.83 -8.74
N VAL A 90 -21.02 1.25 -8.68
CA VAL A 90 -21.74 1.34 -7.40
C VAL A 90 -22.86 0.31 -7.40
N LEU A 91 -22.80 -0.61 -6.44
CA LEU A 91 -23.88 -1.54 -6.15
C LEU A 91 -24.86 -0.87 -5.19
N SER A 92 -26.07 -0.56 -5.65
CA SER A 92 -27.14 -0.02 -4.82
C SER A 92 -28.10 -1.13 -4.43
N MET A 93 -28.02 -1.56 -3.15
CA MET A 93 -28.72 -2.72 -2.62
C MET A 93 -29.93 -2.31 -1.82
N ASP A 94 -31.07 -2.85 -2.16
CA ASP A 94 -32.29 -2.74 -1.37
C ASP A 94 -32.21 -3.63 -0.12
N ILE A 95 -32.41 -3.04 1.05
CA ILE A 95 -32.45 -3.75 2.33
C ILE A 95 -33.78 -3.54 3.06
N SER A 96 -34.84 -3.15 2.34
CA SER A 96 -36.19 -2.98 2.85
C SER A 96 -36.77 -4.30 3.39
N GLY A 97 -37.82 -4.19 4.20
CA GLY A 97 -38.48 -5.35 4.78
C GLY A 97 -39.07 -6.32 3.72
N THR A 98 -39.42 -5.83 2.52
CA THR A 98 -39.91 -6.66 1.42
C THR A 98 -38.84 -7.65 0.89
N MET A 99 -37.56 -7.31 1.03
CA MET A 99 -36.41 -8.17 0.67
C MET A 99 -36.27 -9.39 1.62
N LEU A 100 -37.00 -9.48 2.71
CA LEU A 100 -37.06 -10.67 3.56
C LEU A 100 -38.08 -11.71 3.07
N ALA A 101 -38.79 -11.47 1.95
CA ALA A 101 -39.70 -12.42 1.35
C ALA A 101 -38.94 -13.71 0.94
N ARG A 102 -39.57 -14.88 1.20
CA ARG A 102 -38.97 -16.19 1.00
C ARG A 102 -39.39 -16.86 -0.30
N ASP A 103 -39.70 -16.09 -1.34
CA ASP A 103 -39.91 -16.59 -2.71
C ASP A 103 -38.61 -17.03 -3.37
N PHE A 104 -37.46 -16.49 -2.90
CA PHE A 104 -36.14 -17.00 -3.16
C PHE A 104 -35.58 -17.71 -1.90
N LYS A 105 -34.80 -18.75 -2.06
CA LYS A 105 -34.20 -19.50 -0.93
C LYS A 105 -32.82 -18.91 -0.58
N PRO A 106 -32.56 -18.54 0.67
CA PRO A 106 -33.45 -18.54 1.84
C PRO A 106 -34.42 -17.33 1.86
N ASP A 107 -34.03 -16.17 1.30
CA ASP A 107 -34.79 -14.94 1.12
C ASP A 107 -34.16 -14.09 -0.01
N ARG A 108 -34.90 -13.07 -0.48
CA ARG A 108 -34.47 -12.18 -1.58
C ARG A 108 -33.16 -11.47 -1.26
N LEU A 109 -33.01 -10.95 -0.04
CA LEU A 109 -31.81 -10.21 0.38
C LEU A 109 -30.59 -11.11 0.33
N THR A 110 -30.68 -12.32 0.82
CA THR A 110 -29.57 -13.29 0.80
C THR A 110 -29.22 -13.68 -0.64
N ALA A 111 -30.21 -13.91 -1.49
CA ALA A 111 -29.98 -14.18 -2.91
C ALA A 111 -29.31 -12.99 -3.63
N ALA A 112 -29.77 -11.76 -3.36
CA ALA A 112 -29.17 -10.55 -3.92
C ALA A 112 -27.71 -10.36 -3.48
N LYS A 113 -27.40 -10.62 -2.20
CA LYS A 113 -26.02 -10.58 -1.66
C LYS A 113 -25.12 -11.59 -2.35
N GLN A 114 -25.61 -12.82 -2.55
CA GLN A 114 -24.85 -13.87 -3.23
C GLN A 114 -24.54 -13.48 -4.68
N LEU A 115 -25.55 -12.98 -5.42
CA LEU A 115 -25.38 -12.49 -6.78
C LEU A 115 -24.38 -11.32 -6.86
N ALA A 116 -24.48 -10.37 -5.91
CA ALA A 116 -23.57 -9.24 -5.81
C ALA A 116 -22.14 -9.71 -5.51
N SER A 117 -21.95 -10.68 -4.62
CA SER A 117 -20.64 -11.26 -4.29
C SER A 117 -20.03 -11.97 -5.50
N GLU A 118 -20.80 -12.78 -6.22
CA GLU A 118 -20.34 -13.42 -7.47
C GLU A 118 -19.98 -12.40 -8.56
N PHE A 119 -20.73 -11.30 -8.63
CA PHE A 119 -20.43 -10.21 -9.54
C PHE A 119 -19.10 -9.53 -9.17
N VAL A 120 -18.90 -9.21 -7.88
CA VAL A 120 -17.66 -8.59 -7.35
C VAL A 120 -16.45 -9.47 -7.64
N ALA A 121 -16.55 -10.77 -7.36
CA ALA A 121 -15.45 -11.72 -7.56
C ALA A 121 -14.96 -11.81 -9.02
N LYS A 122 -15.80 -11.44 -10.00
CA LYS A 122 -15.44 -11.44 -11.42
C LYS A 122 -14.88 -10.11 -11.93
N ARG A 123 -14.79 -9.07 -11.10
CA ARG A 123 -14.41 -7.70 -11.48
C ARG A 123 -13.01 -7.32 -11.02
N HIS A 124 -12.01 -7.98 -11.59
CA HIS A 124 -10.60 -7.69 -11.30
C HIS A 124 -10.20 -6.37 -11.97
N GLY A 125 -9.73 -5.42 -11.16
CA GLY A 125 -9.26 -4.11 -11.63
C GLY A 125 -10.32 -2.99 -11.62
N ASP A 126 -11.60 -3.30 -11.37
CA ASP A 126 -12.66 -2.31 -11.19
C ASP A 126 -12.71 -1.82 -9.74
N ARG A 127 -13.14 -0.57 -9.52
CA ARG A 127 -13.41 -0.07 -8.17
C ARG A 127 -14.90 -0.21 -7.90
N ILE A 128 -15.23 -0.77 -6.75
CA ILE A 128 -16.61 -1.06 -6.39
C ILE A 128 -16.97 -0.36 -5.08
N ALA A 129 -18.11 0.32 -5.07
CA ALA A 129 -18.73 0.86 -3.86
C ALA A 129 -20.05 0.14 -3.60
N VAL A 130 -20.49 0.11 -2.35
CA VAL A 130 -21.77 -0.44 -1.95
C VAL A 130 -22.59 0.64 -1.25
N VAL A 131 -23.77 0.88 -1.76
CA VAL A 131 -24.80 1.72 -1.16
C VAL A 131 -25.96 0.81 -0.76
N ALA A 132 -26.43 0.96 0.47
CA ALA A 132 -27.63 0.29 0.93
C ALA A 132 -28.76 1.31 1.08
N PHE A 133 -29.97 0.91 0.72
CA PHE A 133 -31.15 1.78 0.87
C PHE A 133 -32.38 1.00 1.32
N ALA A 134 -33.21 1.68 2.05
CA ALA A 134 -34.58 1.30 2.41
C ALA A 134 -35.42 2.58 2.42
N GLY A 135 -35.98 3.05 3.54
CA GLY A 135 -36.57 4.39 3.66
C GLY A 135 -35.55 5.52 3.50
N GLU A 136 -34.31 5.25 3.88
CA GLU A 136 -33.14 6.12 3.70
C GLU A 136 -32.02 5.36 2.99
N ALA A 137 -31.04 6.11 2.45
CA ALA A 137 -29.88 5.53 1.77
C ALA A 137 -28.57 5.93 2.45
N PHE A 138 -27.64 4.97 2.57
CA PHE A 138 -26.30 5.21 3.11
C PHE A 138 -25.23 4.43 2.36
N THR A 139 -24.00 4.91 2.46
CA THR A 139 -22.85 4.24 1.86
C THR A 139 -22.30 3.19 2.83
N GLN A 140 -22.38 1.94 2.45
CA GLN A 140 -21.80 0.82 3.21
C GLN A 140 -20.29 0.71 3.00
N THR A 141 -19.83 0.94 1.77
CA THR A 141 -18.43 0.89 1.38
C THR A 141 -18.14 1.97 0.34
N PRO A 142 -17.12 2.80 0.51
CA PRO A 142 -16.68 3.73 -0.53
C PRO A 142 -16.08 2.96 -1.72
N LEU A 143 -15.79 3.67 -2.82
CA LEU A 143 -15.11 3.09 -3.99
C LEU A 143 -13.75 2.52 -3.58
N THR A 144 -13.58 1.22 -3.76
CA THR A 144 -12.34 0.49 -3.48
C THR A 144 -12.08 -0.60 -4.52
N SER A 145 -10.82 -0.89 -4.78
CA SER A 145 -10.37 -2.05 -5.57
C SER A 145 -10.21 -3.32 -4.73
N ASP A 146 -10.33 -3.21 -3.39
CA ASP A 146 -10.24 -4.36 -2.47
C ASP A 146 -11.56 -5.15 -2.45
N GLN A 147 -11.63 -6.18 -3.27
CA GLN A 147 -12.80 -7.06 -3.39
C GLN A 147 -13.13 -7.77 -2.07
N ALA A 148 -12.13 -8.17 -1.28
CA ALA A 148 -12.34 -8.86 -0.02
C ALA A 148 -13.06 -7.97 1.00
N THR A 149 -12.72 -6.69 1.03
CA THR A 149 -13.44 -5.69 1.83
C THR A 149 -14.88 -5.51 1.34
N VAL A 150 -15.11 -5.42 0.03
CA VAL A 150 -16.46 -5.29 -0.54
C VAL A 150 -17.31 -6.50 -0.17
N GLU A 151 -16.82 -7.72 -0.36
CA GLU A 151 -17.53 -8.97 -0.01
C GLU A 151 -17.88 -9.03 1.48
N THR A 152 -16.92 -8.67 2.33
CA THR A 152 -17.16 -8.62 3.79
C THR A 152 -18.28 -7.65 4.15
N MET A 153 -18.32 -6.49 3.49
CA MET A 153 -19.34 -5.47 3.75
C MET A 153 -20.71 -5.84 3.16
N LEU A 154 -20.73 -6.49 2.00
CA LEU A 154 -21.96 -7.08 1.44
C LEU A 154 -22.56 -8.13 2.40
N ALA A 155 -21.73 -9.00 2.96
CA ALA A 155 -22.18 -10.02 3.91
C ALA A 155 -22.82 -9.40 5.17
N ARG A 156 -22.34 -8.23 5.62
CA ARG A 156 -22.84 -7.52 6.79
C ARG A 156 -24.16 -6.79 6.58
N LEU A 157 -24.61 -6.60 5.35
CA LEU A 157 -25.89 -5.95 5.07
C LEU A 157 -27.04 -6.72 5.74
N ARG A 158 -27.93 -5.99 6.38
CA ARG A 158 -29.13 -6.55 7.06
C ARG A 158 -30.30 -5.62 6.85
N SER A 159 -31.50 -6.18 6.76
CA SER A 159 -32.73 -5.40 6.84
C SER A 159 -32.93 -4.87 8.28
N GLY A 160 -33.58 -3.72 8.39
CA GLY A 160 -33.88 -3.09 9.69
C GLY A 160 -32.74 -2.23 10.27
N VAL A 161 -31.70 -1.91 9.51
CA VAL A 161 -30.62 -0.97 9.91
C VAL A 161 -31.09 0.47 9.82
N VAL A 162 -31.96 0.77 8.86
CA VAL A 162 -32.59 2.09 8.65
C VAL A 162 -34.10 1.94 8.66
N GLU A 163 -34.80 3.07 8.73
CA GLU A 163 -36.25 3.08 8.70
C GLU A 163 -36.81 2.31 7.51
N ASP A 164 -37.84 1.49 7.75
CA ASP A 164 -38.42 0.64 6.71
C ASP A 164 -39.12 1.49 5.62
N GLY A 165 -39.07 0.97 4.41
CA GLY A 165 -39.56 1.60 3.21
C GLY A 165 -38.62 1.36 2.05
N THR A 166 -39.03 1.75 0.84
CA THR A 166 -38.21 1.58 -0.36
C THR A 166 -38.12 2.92 -1.10
N ALA A 167 -37.03 3.66 -0.84
CA ALA A 167 -36.74 4.95 -1.47
C ALA A 167 -35.67 4.76 -2.57
N ILE A 168 -36.07 4.20 -3.71
CA ILE A 168 -35.18 3.92 -4.84
C ILE A 168 -34.46 5.18 -5.30
N GLY A 169 -35.18 6.33 -5.37
CA GLY A 169 -34.60 7.62 -5.76
C GLY A 169 -33.43 8.04 -4.85
N ASN A 170 -33.56 7.87 -3.53
CA ASN A 170 -32.49 8.17 -2.56
C ASN A 170 -31.29 7.23 -2.74
N GLY A 171 -31.55 5.94 -2.96
CA GLY A 171 -30.52 4.95 -3.25
C GLY A 171 -29.71 5.30 -4.49
N LEU A 172 -30.42 5.65 -5.58
CA LEU A 172 -29.81 6.06 -6.84
C LEU A 172 -29.05 7.38 -6.72
N ALA A 173 -29.64 8.39 -6.08
CA ALA A 173 -28.99 9.68 -5.85
C ALA A 173 -27.71 9.55 -5.05
N THR A 174 -27.72 8.72 -3.98
CA THR A 174 -26.56 8.44 -3.16
C THR A 174 -25.48 7.71 -3.99
N ALA A 175 -25.86 6.74 -4.82
CA ALA A 175 -24.95 6.03 -5.71
C ALA A 175 -24.30 6.97 -6.73
N ILE A 176 -25.07 7.83 -7.37
CA ILE A 176 -24.57 8.82 -8.34
C ILE A 176 -23.61 9.80 -7.65
N ASN A 177 -23.95 10.23 -6.43
CA ASN A 177 -23.09 11.15 -5.68
C ASN A 177 -21.73 10.52 -5.36
N ARG A 178 -21.65 9.21 -5.11
CA ARG A 178 -20.39 8.49 -4.92
C ARG A 178 -19.53 8.44 -6.20
N LEU A 179 -20.16 8.46 -7.37
CA LEU A 179 -19.47 8.49 -8.66
C LEU A 179 -19.09 9.91 -9.12
N ARG A 180 -19.61 10.93 -8.48
CA ARG A 180 -19.41 12.33 -8.89
C ARG A 180 -17.94 12.72 -8.89
N GLU A 181 -17.21 12.34 -7.84
CA GLU A 181 -15.80 12.69 -7.65
C GLU A 181 -14.84 11.67 -8.30
N SER A 182 -15.39 10.65 -8.93
CA SER A 182 -14.59 9.65 -9.63
C SER A 182 -13.95 10.23 -10.90
N SER A 183 -12.70 9.86 -11.15
CA SER A 183 -11.95 10.18 -12.37
C SER A 183 -12.05 9.09 -13.45
N ALA A 184 -12.77 7.97 -13.18
CA ALA A 184 -12.90 6.89 -14.14
C ALA A 184 -13.64 7.34 -15.41
N LYS A 185 -13.21 6.82 -16.57
CA LYS A 185 -13.86 7.10 -17.87
C LYS A 185 -15.28 6.52 -17.95
N SER A 186 -15.50 5.36 -17.33
CA SER A 186 -16.79 4.70 -17.29
C SER A 186 -17.27 4.54 -15.86
N LYS A 187 -18.52 4.88 -15.61
CA LYS A 187 -19.17 4.86 -14.30
C LYS A 187 -20.49 4.13 -14.43
N VAL A 188 -20.74 3.16 -13.58
CA VAL A 188 -21.92 2.31 -13.65
C VAL A 188 -22.58 2.24 -12.28
N VAL A 189 -23.91 2.35 -12.26
CA VAL A 189 -24.72 2.03 -11.09
C VAL A 189 -25.52 0.77 -11.38
N VAL A 190 -25.40 -0.21 -10.51
CA VAL A 190 -26.18 -1.45 -10.55
C VAL A 190 -27.16 -1.40 -9.39
N LEU A 191 -28.44 -1.38 -9.70
CA LEU A 191 -29.53 -1.35 -8.73
C LEU A 191 -30.08 -2.77 -8.54
N LEU A 192 -30.10 -3.23 -7.27
CA LEU A 192 -30.71 -4.50 -6.88
C LEU A 192 -31.87 -4.21 -5.94
N THR A 193 -33.08 -4.36 -6.44
CA THR A 193 -34.34 -4.08 -5.74
C THR A 193 -35.45 -5.03 -6.23
N ASP A 194 -36.49 -5.23 -5.46
CA ASP A 194 -37.71 -5.93 -5.87
C ASP A 194 -38.69 -5.02 -6.62
N GLY A 195 -38.35 -3.75 -6.81
CA GLY A 195 -39.01 -2.86 -7.79
C GLY A 195 -40.19 -2.02 -7.30
N VAL A 196 -40.56 -2.08 -6.03
CA VAL A 196 -41.69 -1.30 -5.52
C VAL A 196 -41.20 -0.06 -4.74
N ASN A 197 -41.23 1.11 -5.38
CA ASN A 197 -40.93 2.38 -4.68
C ASN A 197 -42.15 2.82 -3.88
N ASN A 198 -42.04 2.96 -2.55
CA ASN A 198 -43.11 3.38 -1.66
C ASN A 198 -42.74 4.59 -0.79
N ARG A 199 -41.48 5.09 -0.87
CA ARG A 199 -41.00 6.29 -0.18
C ARG A 199 -40.00 7.06 -1.05
N GLY A 200 -39.86 8.37 -0.77
CA GLY A 200 -38.93 9.24 -1.50
C GLY A 200 -39.48 9.72 -2.85
N GLN A 201 -38.85 10.76 -3.38
CA GLN A 201 -39.13 11.30 -4.74
C GLN A 201 -38.34 10.53 -5.77
#